data_d44557a9153760dd309488aea12e0a4a
#
_entry.id   d44557a9153760dd309488aea12e0a4a
#
_cell.length_a   1.000
_cell.length_b   1.000
_cell.length_c   1.000
_cell.angle_alpha   90.00
_cell.angle_beta   90.00
_cell.angle_gamma   90.00
#
_symmetry.space_group_name_H-M   'P 1'
#
loop_
_entity.id
_entity.type
_entity.pdbx_description
1 polymer ?
#
loop_
_entity_poly.entity_id
_entity_poly.type
_entity_poly.pdbx_seq_one_letter_code
_entity_poly.pdbx_strand_id
1 'polypeptide(L)'
;MTVVEETTMDTAEGTELQRGLRTVVALAESGLFDEYVVYEDRGRWVFAGGVVARIVLRPHLVTTTWGAGEPTERSWSGNPAAALSEACTGLTREQWNAYGFVGFGFAEHLHDVDRSTAAGRDADDILAHLVVPRVEVRFGREHDAVEVTGSDEDRASVLAALDAIGGDELPAVHALDVGGDLDDYRGRVEQAVTEIRRGDYAKVILSRSVRIPFDLDMPGTYRAGRTANTPARSFLLHLGDLRAAGFSPELVASVDAHGIVTTEPLAGTRAFGLGSDADSAAKSDLEQDPKEITEHAVSVRTSFEELESIASPGSTAVSDFMSVRERGSVQHLASTVRARLREDLSCWDAFGALFPAVTASGIPKKEAIDAIGRLDDSPRGLYSGAVVKASSTGEFEAALVLRAVYEQQGSAWLRAGAGIVGQSKPEREFDETCEKLASVAPYLVRKKENDA
;
A
#
# COMPACT_ATOMS: atom_id res chain seq x y z
N MET A 1 12.76 33.54 12.89
CA MET A 1 13.84 32.59 13.20
C MET A 1 13.28 31.69 14.30
N THR A 2 12.52 30.69 13.90
CA THR A 2 11.86 29.76 14.82
C THR A 2 12.70 28.50 14.81
N VAL A 3 13.30 28.21 15.92
CA VAL A 3 14.08 26.98 16.18
C VAL A 3 13.07 25.83 16.24
N VAL A 4 13.12 24.94 15.29
CA VAL A 4 12.42 23.65 15.35
C VAL A 4 13.22 22.79 16.32
N GLU A 5 12.70 22.53 17.51
CA GLU A 5 13.23 21.50 18.39
C GLU A 5 13.02 20.14 17.71
N GLU A 6 14.13 19.52 17.32
CA GLU A 6 14.14 18.12 16.88
C GLU A 6 13.63 17.25 18.02
N THR A 7 12.48 16.63 17.83
CA THR A 7 12.02 15.54 18.70
C THR A 7 12.99 14.38 18.50
N THR A 8 13.90 14.19 19.44
CA THR A 8 14.89 13.11 19.42
C THR A 8 14.17 11.76 19.50
N MET A 9 14.00 11.09 18.33
CA MET A 9 13.86 9.62 18.30
C MET A 9 15.02 9.03 19.15
N ASP A 10 14.70 7.98 19.92
CA ASP A 10 15.73 7.25 20.66
C ASP A 10 16.91 6.93 19.72
N THR A 11 18.10 7.37 20.07
CA THR A 11 19.27 7.37 19.17
C THR A 11 19.61 5.97 18.63
N ALA A 12 19.22 4.91 19.34
CA ALA A 12 19.40 3.53 18.92
C ALA A 12 18.42 3.13 17.80
N GLU A 13 17.14 3.48 17.90
CA GLU A 13 16.13 3.20 16.86
C GLU A 13 16.39 4.00 15.59
N GLY A 14 16.83 5.25 15.71
CA GLY A 14 17.23 6.08 14.57
C GLY A 14 18.42 5.48 13.80
N THR A 15 19.40 4.94 14.51
CA THR A 15 20.57 4.31 13.90
C THR A 15 20.19 3.01 13.18
N GLU A 16 19.31 2.20 13.75
CA GLU A 16 18.83 0.95 13.14
C GLU A 16 18.02 1.22 11.87
N LEU A 17 17.10 2.21 11.91
CA LEU A 17 16.35 2.64 10.74
C LEU A 17 17.27 3.07 9.60
N GLN A 18 18.27 3.93 9.88
CA GLN A 18 19.19 4.41 8.84
C GLN A 18 20.04 3.27 8.27
N ARG A 19 20.45 2.31 9.09
CA ARG A 19 21.14 1.11 8.62
C ARG A 19 20.26 0.30 7.68
N GLY A 20 18.99 0.04 8.05
CA GLY A 20 18.04 -0.67 7.21
C GLY A 20 17.80 0.02 5.88
N LEU A 21 17.62 1.34 5.88
CA LEU A 21 17.41 2.13 4.66
C LEU A 21 18.62 2.10 3.73
N ARG A 22 19.86 2.17 4.26
CA ARG A 22 21.08 2.05 3.46
C ARG A 22 21.20 0.66 2.83
N THR A 23 20.89 -0.38 3.58
CA THR A 23 20.84 -1.76 3.06
C THR A 23 19.87 -1.88 1.89
N VAL A 24 18.65 -1.33 2.01
CA VAL A 24 17.65 -1.32 0.93
C VAL A 24 18.18 -0.60 -0.32
N VAL A 25 18.69 0.63 -0.15
CA VAL A 25 19.20 1.42 -1.30
C VAL A 25 20.36 0.72 -1.97
N ALA A 26 21.34 0.21 -1.20
CA ALA A 26 22.49 -0.50 -1.75
C ALA A 26 22.07 -1.72 -2.58
N LEU A 27 21.11 -2.51 -2.10
CA LEU A 27 20.60 -3.66 -2.85
C LEU A 27 19.80 -3.24 -4.09
N ALA A 28 18.97 -2.21 -3.99
CA ALA A 28 18.17 -1.71 -5.10
C ALA A 28 19.02 -1.11 -6.23
N GLU A 29 20.15 -0.47 -5.88
CA GLU A 29 21.06 0.18 -6.81
C GLU A 29 22.24 -0.71 -7.25
N SER A 30 22.38 -1.90 -6.66
CA SER A 30 23.49 -2.81 -6.93
C SER A 30 23.57 -3.31 -8.39
N GLY A 31 22.48 -3.23 -9.14
CA GLY A 31 22.36 -3.83 -10.47
C GLY A 31 22.29 -5.37 -10.46
N LEU A 32 22.21 -6.01 -9.29
CA LEU A 32 22.07 -7.47 -9.15
C LEU A 32 20.69 -7.98 -9.54
N PHE A 33 19.69 -7.11 -9.48
CA PHE A 33 18.29 -7.48 -9.64
C PHE A 33 17.57 -6.49 -10.55
N ASP A 34 17.00 -6.95 -11.66
CA ASP A 34 16.14 -6.16 -12.53
C ASP A 34 14.77 -5.93 -11.89
N GLU A 35 14.31 -6.90 -11.12
CA GLU A 35 13.03 -6.84 -10.39
C GLU A 35 13.25 -7.17 -8.91
N TYR A 36 12.58 -6.40 -8.05
CA TYR A 36 12.64 -6.60 -6.61
C TYR A 36 11.42 -6.02 -5.90
N VAL A 37 11.16 -6.53 -4.70
CA VAL A 37 10.19 -5.99 -3.75
C VAL A 37 10.86 -5.86 -2.39
N VAL A 38 10.81 -4.67 -1.81
CA VAL A 38 11.13 -4.42 -0.40
C VAL A 38 9.83 -4.32 0.37
N TYR A 39 9.75 -5.02 1.48
CA TYR A 39 8.63 -4.95 2.40
C TYR A 39 9.15 -4.73 3.82
N GLU A 40 8.63 -3.72 4.50
CA GLU A 40 8.99 -3.41 5.88
C GLU A 40 7.78 -3.47 6.80
N ASP A 41 7.96 -4.14 7.92
CA ASP A 41 7.04 -4.17 9.05
C ASP A 41 7.77 -3.69 10.31
N ARG A 42 7.60 -2.40 10.68
CA ARG A 42 8.11 -1.81 11.93
C ARG A 42 9.59 -2.09 12.18
N GLY A 43 10.43 -1.87 11.19
CA GLY A 43 11.88 -2.08 11.26
C GLY A 43 12.34 -3.52 10.99
N ARG A 44 11.43 -4.43 10.65
CA ARG A 44 11.75 -5.74 10.08
C ARG A 44 11.67 -5.64 8.57
N TRP A 45 12.76 -5.92 7.88
CA TRP A 45 12.92 -5.72 6.45
C TRP A 45 13.05 -7.04 5.71
N VAL A 46 12.40 -7.12 4.57
CA VAL A 46 12.66 -8.14 3.57
C VAL A 46 12.95 -7.45 2.25
N PHE A 47 14.09 -7.79 1.64
CA PHE A 47 14.40 -7.49 0.25
C PHE A 47 14.29 -8.78 -0.56
N ALA A 48 13.32 -8.86 -1.44
CA ALA A 48 13.05 -9.99 -2.32
C ALA A 48 13.53 -9.65 -3.74
N GLY A 49 14.67 -10.19 -4.17
CA GLY A 49 15.34 -9.83 -5.41
C GLY A 49 15.40 -10.95 -6.45
N GLY A 50 15.28 -10.57 -7.73
CA GLY A 50 15.24 -11.51 -8.85
C GLY A 50 13.97 -12.37 -8.85
N VAL A 51 13.74 -13.14 -9.90
CA VAL A 51 12.50 -13.90 -10.09
C VAL A 51 12.80 -15.36 -10.39
N VAL A 52 12.27 -16.26 -9.56
CA VAL A 52 12.21 -17.71 -9.82
C VAL A 52 10.87 -18.09 -10.44
N ALA A 53 9.78 -17.53 -9.91
CA ALA A 53 8.46 -17.70 -10.50
C ALA A 53 7.71 -16.38 -10.51
N ARG A 54 6.83 -16.20 -11.48
CA ARG A 54 6.00 -15.01 -11.65
C ARG A 54 4.57 -15.44 -11.88
N ILE A 55 3.64 -14.77 -11.22
CA ILE A 55 2.20 -14.87 -11.46
C ILE A 55 1.70 -13.48 -11.83
N VAL A 56 1.14 -13.34 -13.02
CA VAL A 56 0.50 -12.10 -13.48
C VAL A 56 -0.98 -12.40 -13.76
N LEU A 57 -1.85 -11.72 -13.01
CA LEU A 57 -3.28 -11.76 -13.24
C LEU A 57 -3.69 -10.55 -14.08
N ARG A 58 -4.32 -10.80 -15.21
CA ARG A 58 -4.99 -9.82 -16.07
C ARG A 58 -6.49 -10.11 -16.13
N PRO A 59 -7.32 -9.22 -16.68
CA PRO A 59 -8.70 -9.54 -16.96
C PRO A 59 -8.80 -10.85 -17.76
N HIS A 60 -9.48 -11.84 -17.16
CA HIS A 60 -9.73 -13.17 -17.75
C HIS A 60 -8.51 -14.08 -18.03
N LEU A 61 -7.28 -13.66 -17.68
CA LEU A 61 -6.06 -14.43 -17.95
C LEU A 61 -5.12 -14.44 -16.75
N VAL A 62 -4.66 -15.63 -16.36
CA VAL A 62 -3.52 -15.81 -15.44
C VAL A 62 -2.35 -16.33 -16.25
N THR A 63 -1.22 -15.62 -16.18
CA THR A 63 0.06 -16.09 -16.73
C THR A 63 0.98 -16.49 -15.59
N THR A 64 1.47 -17.72 -15.60
CA THR A 64 2.47 -18.21 -14.64
C THR A 64 3.75 -18.56 -15.40
N THR A 65 4.88 -17.99 -14.96
CA THR A 65 6.20 -18.29 -15.53
C THR A 65 7.07 -18.89 -14.44
N TRP A 66 7.86 -19.92 -14.76
CA TRP A 66 8.79 -20.55 -13.83
C TRP A 66 10.21 -20.55 -14.42
N GLY A 67 11.15 -19.86 -13.78
CA GLY A 67 12.51 -19.67 -14.26
C GLY A 67 12.54 -19.07 -15.67
N ALA A 68 13.36 -19.65 -16.54
CA ALA A 68 13.43 -19.31 -17.97
C ALA A 68 12.46 -20.11 -18.85
N GLY A 69 11.48 -20.83 -18.25
CA GLY A 69 10.51 -21.63 -18.96
C GLY A 69 9.48 -20.80 -19.72
N GLU A 70 8.76 -21.45 -20.65
CA GLU A 70 7.68 -20.82 -21.36
C GLU A 70 6.53 -20.47 -20.42
N PRO A 71 5.90 -19.30 -20.56
CA PRO A 71 4.73 -18.92 -19.77
C PRO A 71 3.59 -19.91 -19.96
N THR A 72 2.97 -20.30 -18.86
CA THR A 72 1.72 -21.05 -18.86
C THR A 72 0.55 -20.08 -18.69
N GLU A 73 -0.40 -20.13 -19.61
CA GLU A 73 -1.57 -19.27 -19.60
C GLU A 73 -2.83 -20.06 -19.25
N ARG A 74 -3.65 -19.49 -18.39
CA ARG A 74 -4.94 -20.07 -17.99
C ARG A 74 -6.01 -18.99 -17.95
N SER A 75 -7.12 -19.23 -18.66
CA SER A 75 -8.29 -18.37 -18.55
C SER A 75 -8.96 -18.53 -17.20
N TRP A 76 -9.53 -17.45 -16.68
CA TRP A 76 -10.33 -17.43 -15.47
C TRP A 76 -11.59 -16.58 -15.67
N SER A 77 -12.58 -16.80 -14.79
CA SER A 77 -13.81 -16.00 -14.74
C SER A 77 -14.34 -15.99 -13.30
N GLY A 78 -15.20 -15.03 -12.99
CA GLY A 78 -15.77 -14.88 -11.65
C GLY A 78 -14.78 -14.26 -10.66
N ASN A 79 -14.46 -14.97 -9.59
CA ASN A 79 -13.67 -14.41 -8.46
C ASN A 79 -12.16 -14.38 -8.77
N PRO A 80 -11.52 -13.19 -8.87
CA PRO A 80 -10.08 -13.09 -9.13
C PRO A 80 -9.20 -13.60 -7.97
N ALA A 81 -9.71 -13.60 -6.73
CA ALA A 81 -8.98 -14.15 -5.59
C ALA A 81 -8.86 -15.68 -5.70
N ALA A 82 -9.90 -16.36 -6.17
CA ALA A 82 -9.83 -17.79 -6.47
C ALA A 82 -8.81 -18.08 -7.57
N ALA A 83 -8.76 -17.25 -8.63
CA ALA A 83 -7.78 -17.40 -9.70
C ALA A 83 -6.32 -17.27 -9.19
N LEU A 84 -6.05 -16.33 -8.27
CA LEU A 84 -4.74 -16.20 -7.62
C LEU A 84 -4.44 -17.40 -6.71
N SER A 85 -5.41 -17.83 -5.90
CA SER A 85 -5.26 -19.01 -5.02
C SER A 85 -4.86 -20.25 -5.80
N GLU A 86 -5.53 -20.52 -6.91
CA GLU A 86 -5.21 -21.65 -7.79
C GLU A 86 -3.83 -21.50 -8.44
N ALA A 87 -3.45 -20.29 -8.88
CA ALA A 87 -2.14 -20.04 -9.46
C ALA A 87 -1.02 -20.26 -8.44
N CYS A 88 -1.19 -19.81 -7.20
CA CYS A 88 -0.26 -20.03 -6.11
C CYS A 88 -0.15 -21.52 -5.72
N THR A 89 -1.27 -22.24 -5.67
CA THR A 89 -1.29 -23.69 -5.41
C THR A 89 -0.57 -24.48 -6.51
N GLY A 90 -0.59 -23.97 -7.74
CA GLY A 90 0.12 -24.55 -8.90
C GLY A 90 1.64 -24.37 -8.87
N LEU A 91 2.20 -23.60 -7.93
CA LEU A 91 3.65 -23.47 -7.77
C LEU A 91 4.25 -24.77 -7.25
N THR A 92 5.20 -25.34 -7.98
CA THR A 92 5.75 -26.71 -7.75
C THR A 92 6.78 -26.78 -6.63
N ARG A 93 7.16 -25.67 -6.02
CA ARG A 93 8.12 -25.63 -4.92
C ARG A 93 7.39 -25.91 -3.59
N GLU A 94 7.96 -26.77 -2.75
CA GLU A 94 7.34 -27.15 -1.45
C GLU A 94 7.25 -25.96 -0.48
N GLN A 95 8.25 -25.07 -0.49
CA GLN A 95 8.26 -23.85 0.32
C GLN A 95 8.63 -22.65 -0.55
N TRP A 96 7.76 -21.65 -0.54
CA TRP A 96 7.97 -20.40 -1.23
C TRP A 96 7.36 -19.23 -0.45
N ASN A 97 7.98 -18.06 -0.61
CA ASN A 97 7.37 -16.78 -0.32
C ASN A 97 7.17 -16.05 -1.64
N ALA A 98 6.05 -15.38 -1.79
CA ALA A 98 5.76 -14.53 -2.94
C ALA A 98 5.52 -13.09 -2.46
N TYR A 99 6.02 -12.15 -3.23
CA TYR A 99 5.90 -10.72 -2.98
C TYR A 99 5.39 -10.02 -4.23
N GLY A 100 4.66 -8.94 -4.05
CA GLY A 100 4.17 -8.20 -5.19
C GLY A 100 3.02 -7.27 -4.83
N PHE A 101 2.13 -7.07 -5.79
CA PHE A 101 1.00 -6.16 -5.61
C PHE A 101 -0.30 -6.69 -6.20
N VAL A 102 -1.40 -6.15 -5.66
CA VAL A 102 -2.74 -6.24 -6.23
C VAL A 102 -3.23 -4.82 -6.50
N GLY A 103 -3.53 -4.51 -7.75
CA GLY A 103 -4.04 -3.20 -8.16
C GLY A 103 -5.52 -3.01 -7.83
N PHE A 104 -5.98 -1.74 -7.82
CA PHE A 104 -7.38 -1.43 -7.53
C PHE A 104 -8.36 -2.04 -8.54
N GLY A 105 -7.96 -2.23 -9.79
CA GLY A 105 -8.78 -2.90 -10.82
C GLY A 105 -9.24 -4.32 -10.43
N PHE A 106 -8.52 -4.99 -9.54
CA PHE A 106 -8.93 -6.28 -8.97
C PHE A 106 -10.28 -6.18 -8.25
N ALA A 107 -10.54 -5.07 -7.55
CA ALA A 107 -11.79 -4.83 -6.83
C ALA A 107 -13.01 -4.78 -7.75
N GLU A 108 -12.85 -4.28 -8.96
CA GLU A 108 -13.93 -4.17 -9.94
C GLU A 108 -14.40 -5.55 -10.41
N HIS A 109 -13.45 -6.46 -10.63
CA HIS A 109 -13.76 -7.86 -10.92
C HIS A 109 -14.35 -8.59 -9.73
N LEU A 110 -13.84 -8.31 -8.53
CA LEU A 110 -14.30 -8.93 -7.30
C LEU A 110 -15.75 -8.57 -6.95
N HIS A 111 -16.14 -7.31 -7.24
CA HIS A 111 -17.48 -6.80 -6.95
C HIS A 111 -18.40 -6.75 -8.16
N ASP A 112 -18.00 -7.34 -9.31
CA ASP A 112 -18.78 -7.40 -10.53
C ASP A 112 -19.33 -6.01 -10.94
N VAL A 113 -18.40 -5.02 -11.04
CA VAL A 113 -18.72 -3.65 -11.45
C VAL A 113 -18.70 -3.57 -12.98
N ASP A 114 -19.75 -2.98 -13.56
CA ASP A 114 -19.83 -2.76 -15.00
C ASP A 114 -18.75 -1.77 -15.45
N ARG A 115 -17.94 -2.18 -16.39
CA ARG A 115 -16.79 -1.44 -16.91
C ARG A 115 -17.05 -0.77 -18.25
N SER A 116 -18.24 -0.93 -18.80
CA SER A 116 -18.58 -0.39 -20.11
C SER A 116 -18.46 1.14 -20.20
N THR A 117 -18.46 1.83 -19.05
CA THR A 117 -18.40 3.30 -18.93
C THR A 117 -17.02 3.84 -18.55
N ALA A 118 -16.07 3.00 -18.19
CA ALA A 118 -14.75 3.45 -17.71
C ALA A 118 -13.79 3.73 -18.87
N ALA A 119 -13.40 4.98 -19.05
CA ALA A 119 -12.43 5.40 -20.04
C ALA A 119 -11.00 4.90 -19.70
N GLY A 120 -10.26 4.43 -20.70
CA GLY A 120 -8.81 4.20 -20.63
C GLY A 120 -8.39 2.88 -19.99
N ARG A 121 -9.22 1.82 -20.01
CA ARG A 121 -8.84 0.49 -19.52
C ARG A 121 -8.59 -0.48 -20.66
N ASP A 122 -7.42 -1.10 -20.59
CA ASP A 122 -6.95 -2.09 -21.54
C ASP A 122 -7.18 -3.52 -21.01
N ALA A 123 -7.41 -4.46 -21.94
CA ALA A 123 -7.41 -5.89 -21.63
C ALA A 123 -6.05 -6.36 -21.02
N ASP A 124 -5.04 -5.56 -21.20
CA ASP A 124 -3.68 -5.79 -20.70
C ASP A 124 -3.42 -5.24 -19.29
N ASP A 125 -4.41 -4.61 -18.62
CA ASP A 125 -4.28 -4.10 -17.27
C ASP A 125 -3.85 -5.21 -16.31
N ILE A 126 -2.79 -4.95 -15.53
CA ILE A 126 -2.31 -5.90 -14.51
C ILE A 126 -3.14 -5.73 -13.24
N LEU A 127 -3.97 -6.75 -12.94
CA LEU A 127 -4.77 -6.80 -11.71
C LEU A 127 -3.95 -7.25 -10.50
N ALA A 128 -2.97 -8.15 -10.71
CA ALA A 128 -2.00 -8.54 -9.69
C ALA A 128 -0.70 -9.02 -10.34
N HIS A 129 0.42 -8.74 -9.69
CA HIS A 129 1.75 -9.20 -10.09
C HIS A 129 2.49 -9.69 -8.86
N LEU A 130 2.76 -11.00 -8.81
CA LEU A 130 3.46 -11.66 -7.74
C LEU A 130 4.73 -12.31 -8.27
N VAL A 131 5.81 -12.26 -7.48
CA VAL A 131 7.07 -12.93 -7.78
C VAL A 131 7.50 -13.79 -6.60
N VAL A 132 7.97 -15.00 -6.89
CA VAL A 132 8.77 -15.78 -5.96
C VAL A 132 10.22 -15.38 -6.19
N PRO A 133 10.90 -14.81 -5.18
CA PRO A 133 12.23 -14.26 -5.40
C PRO A 133 13.28 -15.36 -5.54
N ARG A 134 14.35 -15.03 -6.28
CA ARG A 134 15.57 -15.82 -6.35
C ARG A 134 16.41 -15.69 -5.07
N VAL A 135 16.40 -14.48 -4.50
CA VAL A 135 17.11 -14.14 -3.27
C VAL A 135 16.19 -13.43 -2.31
N GLU A 136 16.23 -13.83 -1.07
CA GLU A 136 15.58 -13.14 0.03
C GLU A 136 16.62 -12.67 1.05
N VAL A 137 16.62 -11.37 1.37
CA VAL A 137 17.49 -10.78 2.38
C VAL A 137 16.62 -10.25 3.50
N ARG A 138 16.80 -10.80 4.71
CA ARG A 138 16.06 -10.39 5.92
C ARG A 138 17.00 -9.70 6.89
N PHE A 139 16.59 -8.58 7.45
CA PHE A 139 17.41 -7.78 8.38
C PHE A 139 16.56 -6.81 9.20
N GLY A 140 17.20 -6.13 10.14
CA GLY A 140 16.57 -5.16 11.03
C GLY A 140 16.12 -5.77 12.35
N ARG A 141 15.08 -5.19 12.96
CA ARG A 141 14.59 -5.60 14.27
C ARG A 141 14.29 -7.12 14.32
N GLU A 142 14.74 -7.79 15.40
CA GLU A 142 14.66 -9.25 15.58
C GLU A 142 15.68 -10.08 14.78
N HIS A 143 16.54 -9.43 13.97
CA HIS A 143 17.64 -10.10 13.26
C HIS A 143 18.99 -9.54 13.76
N ASP A 144 19.77 -10.35 14.47
CA ASP A 144 21.11 -9.98 14.94
C ASP A 144 22.09 -9.75 13.79
N ALA A 145 21.83 -10.37 12.65
CA ALA A 145 22.62 -10.27 11.41
C ALA A 145 21.71 -10.25 10.17
N VAL A 146 22.30 -9.87 9.03
CA VAL A 146 21.64 -9.99 7.73
C VAL A 146 21.56 -11.46 7.34
N GLU A 147 20.36 -11.97 7.13
CA GLU A 147 20.09 -13.33 6.66
C GLU A 147 19.86 -13.30 5.15
N VAL A 148 20.61 -14.11 4.39
CA VAL A 148 20.48 -14.20 2.94
C VAL A 148 20.10 -15.62 2.56
N THR A 149 18.95 -15.79 1.92
CA THR A 149 18.46 -17.04 1.34
C THR A 149 18.62 -16.97 -0.19
N GLY A 150 19.30 -17.94 -0.77
CA GLY A 150 19.60 -18.01 -2.21
C GLY A 150 20.73 -18.98 -2.49
N SER A 151 21.23 -19.04 -3.72
CA SER A 151 22.43 -19.82 -4.06
C SER A 151 23.69 -19.24 -3.37
N ASP A 152 24.77 -20.01 -3.29
CA ASP A 152 26.02 -19.52 -2.71
C ASP A 152 26.59 -18.34 -3.52
N GLU A 153 26.41 -18.33 -4.84
CA GLU A 153 26.81 -17.24 -5.73
C GLU A 153 25.98 -15.97 -5.45
N ASP A 154 24.65 -16.10 -5.34
CA ASP A 154 23.76 -14.99 -5.00
C ASP A 154 24.11 -14.39 -3.63
N ARG A 155 24.37 -15.26 -2.64
CA ARG A 155 24.75 -14.83 -1.28
C ARG A 155 26.06 -14.06 -1.28
N ALA A 156 27.06 -14.55 -2.00
CA ALA A 156 28.35 -13.85 -2.12
C ALA A 156 28.17 -12.47 -2.79
N SER A 157 27.38 -12.39 -3.86
CA SER A 157 27.10 -11.14 -4.58
C SER A 157 26.35 -10.11 -3.69
N VAL A 158 25.34 -10.55 -2.95
CA VAL A 158 24.63 -9.70 -1.99
C VAL A 158 25.55 -9.18 -0.90
N LEU A 159 26.36 -10.04 -0.29
CA LEU A 159 27.29 -9.62 0.76
C LEU A 159 28.32 -8.62 0.23
N ALA A 160 28.85 -8.83 -0.98
CA ALA A 160 29.76 -7.87 -1.62
C ALA A 160 29.11 -6.51 -1.87
N ALA A 161 27.82 -6.49 -2.29
CA ALA A 161 27.07 -5.24 -2.45
C ALA A 161 26.84 -4.52 -1.11
N LEU A 162 26.62 -5.27 -0.04
CA LEU A 162 26.47 -4.71 1.30
C LEU A 162 27.78 -4.17 1.88
N ASP A 163 28.90 -4.80 1.59
CA ASP A 163 30.23 -4.31 2.00
C ASP A 163 30.63 -3.01 1.28
N ALA A 164 30.02 -2.74 0.11
CA ALA A 164 30.25 -1.53 -0.68
C ALA A 164 29.34 -0.35 -0.27
N ILE A 165 28.52 -0.47 0.79
CA ILE A 165 27.59 0.58 1.21
C ILE A 165 28.35 1.89 1.49
N GLY A 166 27.97 2.94 0.74
CA GLY A 166 28.54 4.30 0.85
C GLY A 166 28.04 5.07 2.09
N GLY A 167 28.43 6.35 2.13
CA GLY A 167 28.23 7.24 3.26
C GLY A 167 26.80 7.49 3.72
N ASP A 168 26.66 8.20 4.85
CA ASP A 168 25.38 8.46 5.54
C ASP A 168 24.57 9.63 4.95
N GLU A 169 25.08 10.31 3.93
CA GLU A 169 24.44 11.52 3.39
C GLU A 169 23.06 11.20 2.80
N LEU A 170 22.05 11.94 3.25
CA LEU A 170 20.71 11.85 2.68
C LEU A 170 20.70 12.51 1.30
N PRO A 171 19.96 11.96 0.33
CA PRO A 171 19.85 12.56 -1.00
C PRO A 171 19.18 13.93 -0.93
N ALA A 172 19.55 14.84 -1.85
CA ALA A 172 18.88 16.12 -1.99
C ALA A 172 17.43 15.92 -2.44
N VAL A 173 16.49 16.52 -1.70
CA VAL A 173 15.06 16.42 -1.99
C VAL A 173 14.55 17.60 -2.82
N HIS A 174 13.51 17.35 -3.62
CA HIS A 174 12.83 18.33 -4.44
C HIS A 174 11.33 18.32 -4.10
N ALA A 175 10.87 19.33 -3.37
CA ALA A 175 9.46 19.45 -3.02
C ALA A 175 8.61 19.72 -4.28
N LEU A 176 7.47 19.03 -4.37
CA LEU A 176 6.48 19.20 -5.42
C LEU A 176 5.34 20.08 -4.91
N ASP A 177 4.95 21.10 -5.70
CA ASP A 177 3.71 21.84 -5.45
C ASP A 177 2.49 20.97 -5.78
N VAL A 178 1.63 20.76 -4.79
CA VAL A 178 0.43 19.94 -4.89
C VAL A 178 -0.87 20.76 -4.81
N GLY A 179 -0.77 22.09 -4.78
CA GLY A 179 -1.90 23.02 -4.58
C GLY A 179 -2.74 23.28 -5.85
N GLY A 180 -2.35 22.75 -7.02
CA GLY A 180 -3.12 22.90 -8.26
C GLY A 180 -4.30 21.91 -8.33
N ASP A 181 -5.45 22.40 -8.81
CA ASP A 181 -6.63 21.57 -9.14
C ASP A 181 -6.80 21.52 -10.67
N LEU A 182 -5.89 20.80 -11.34
CA LEU A 182 -5.83 20.77 -12.80
C LEU A 182 -6.92 19.88 -13.42
N ASP A 183 -7.42 18.91 -12.65
CA ASP A 183 -8.35 17.86 -13.11
C ASP A 183 -9.76 18.04 -12.52
N ASP A 184 -10.10 19.26 -12.08
CA ASP A 184 -11.42 19.61 -11.53
C ASP A 184 -11.88 18.68 -10.39
N TYR A 185 -10.98 18.39 -9.45
CA TYR A 185 -11.30 17.54 -8.30
C TYR A 185 -12.49 18.09 -7.51
N ARG A 186 -12.57 19.41 -7.32
CA ARG A 186 -13.67 20.03 -6.59
C ARG A 186 -15.02 19.82 -7.27
N GLY A 187 -15.10 19.93 -8.60
CA GLY A 187 -16.32 19.65 -9.36
C GLY A 187 -16.75 18.18 -9.24
N ARG A 188 -15.78 17.26 -9.26
CA ARG A 188 -16.05 15.82 -9.04
C ARG A 188 -16.58 15.53 -7.63
N VAL A 189 -16.08 16.24 -6.61
CA VAL A 189 -16.61 16.17 -5.25
C VAL A 189 -18.04 16.68 -5.18
N GLU A 190 -18.39 17.81 -5.82
CA GLU A 190 -19.77 18.31 -5.88
C GLU A 190 -20.72 17.30 -6.53
N GLN A 191 -20.27 16.64 -7.60
CA GLN A 191 -21.05 15.59 -8.24
C GLN A 191 -21.28 14.41 -7.29
N ALA A 192 -20.23 13.91 -6.62
CA ALA A 192 -20.36 12.82 -5.65
C ALA A 192 -21.30 13.16 -4.50
N VAL A 193 -21.23 14.37 -3.94
CA VAL A 193 -22.15 14.86 -2.91
C VAL A 193 -23.61 14.85 -3.42
N THR A 194 -23.83 15.21 -4.67
CA THR A 194 -25.14 15.18 -5.31
C THR A 194 -25.68 13.76 -5.43
N GLU A 195 -24.85 12.81 -5.87
CA GLU A 195 -25.18 11.38 -5.99
C GLU A 195 -25.48 10.76 -4.62
N ILE A 196 -24.66 11.06 -3.58
CA ILE A 196 -24.89 10.62 -2.20
C ILE A 196 -26.24 11.14 -1.65
N ARG A 197 -26.55 12.41 -1.90
CA ARG A 197 -27.83 13.01 -1.45
C ARG A 197 -29.06 12.42 -2.14
N ARG A 198 -28.89 11.86 -3.33
CA ARG A 198 -29.93 11.07 -4.01
C ARG A 198 -30.07 9.66 -3.45
N GLY A 199 -29.09 9.20 -2.68
CA GLY A 199 -29.06 7.86 -2.11
C GLY A 199 -28.43 6.79 -3.01
N ASP A 200 -27.63 7.20 -4.02
CA ASP A 200 -26.98 6.26 -4.93
C ASP A 200 -25.91 5.43 -4.18
N TYR A 201 -25.23 6.01 -3.21
CA TYR A 201 -24.34 5.41 -2.22
C TYR A 201 -24.21 6.33 -0.99
N ALA A 202 -23.58 5.86 0.10
CA ALA A 202 -23.47 6.62 1.34
C ALA A 202 -22.13 7.35 1.49
N LYS A 203 -21.05 6.76 0.95
CA LYS A 203 -19.69 7.28 1.00
C LYS A 203 -18.91 6.82 -0.22
N VAL A 204 -18.03 7.69 -0.73
CA VAL A 204 -17.05 7.33 -1.76
C VAL A 204 -15.71 7.99 -1.45
N ILE A 205 -14.60 7.31 -1.75
CA ILE A 205 -13.27 7.92 -1.71
C ILE A 205 -12.95 8.40 -3.13
N LEU A 206 -12.87 9.71 -3.36
CA LEU A 206 -12.41 10.26 -4.63
C LEU A 206 -10.96 10.67 -4.55
N SER A 207 -10.23 10.49 -5.65
CA SER A 207 -8.80 10.77 -5.70
C SER A 207 -8.41 11.67 -6.87
N ARG A 208 -7.24 12.30 -6.75
CA ARG A 208 -6.59 13.07 -7.81
C ARG A 208 -5.12 12.72 -7.91
N SER A 209 -4.56 12.83 -9.11
CA SER A 209 -3.15 12.61 -9.38
C SER A 209 -2.40 13.93 -9.56
N VAL A 210 -1.12 13.95 -9.20
CA VAL A 210 -0.21 15.08 -9.42
C VAL A 210 1.04 14.55 -10.10
N ARG A 211 1.27 14.99 -11.35
CA ARG A 211 2.42 14.57 -12.15
C ARG A 211 3.71 15.12 -11.57
N ILE A 212 4.76 14.30 -11.55
CA ILE A 212 6.13 14.72 -11.21
C ILE A 212 6.85 15.11 -12.51
N PRO A 213 7.39 16.36 -12.63
CA PRO A 213 7.90 16.86 -13.89
C PRO A 213 9.39 16.56 -14.14
N PHE A 214 9.96 15.57 -13.44
CA PHE A 214 11.38 15.20 -13.55
C PHE A 214 11.56 13.69 -13.35
N ASP A 215 12.69 13.18 -13.82
CA ASP A 215 13.10 11.78 -13.63
C ASP A 215 13.37 11.51 -12.15
N LEU A 216 12.79 10.44 -11.63
CA LEU A 216 12.78 10.13 -10.21
C LEU A 216 13.86 9.09 -9.86
N ASP A 217 14.62 9.37 -8.80
CA ASP A 217 15.37 8.37 -8.07
C ASP A 217 14.45 7.72 -7.04
N MET A 218 13.90 6.56 -7.40
CA MET A 218 12.92 5.86 -6.58
C MET A 218 13.52 5.33 -5.25
N PRO A 219 14.71 4.67 -5.22
CA PRO A 219 15.36 4.26 -3.98
C PRO A 219 15.72 5.44 -3.07
N GLY A 220 16.27 6.53 -3.63
CA GLY A 220 16.56 7.75 -2.89
C GLY A 220 15.30 8.40 -2.30
N THR A 221 14.20 8.46 -3.07
CA THR A 221 12.89 8.94 -2.63
C THR A 221 12.33 8.07 -1.50
N TYR A 222 12.44 6.75 -1.60
CA TYR A 222 12.04 5.83 -0.54
C TYR A 222 12.82 6.10 0.75
N ARG A 223 14.16 6.24 0.66
CA ARG A 223 15.00 6.54 1.82
C ARG A 223 14.62 7.86 2.49
N ALA A 224 14.48 8.94 1.71
CA ALA A 224 14.12 10.26 2.23
C ALA A 224 12.72 10.23 2.88
N GLY A 225 11.73 9.67 2.18
CA GLY A 225 10.36 9.59 2.67
C GLY A 225 10.21 8.70 3.90
N ARG A 226 10.89 7.52 3.95
CA ARG A 226 10.80 6.64 5.13
C ARG A 226 11.48 7.23 6.36
N THR A 227 12.53 8.01 6.18
CA THR A 227 13.16 8.74 7.30
C THR A 227 12.20 9.75 7.94
N ALA A 228 11.31 10.35 7.13
CA ALA A 228 10.36 11.36 7.59
C ALA A 228 8.99 10.79 7.99
N ASN A 229 8.73 9.50 7.75
CA ASN A 229 7.44 8.86 8.02
C ASN A 229 7.58 7.65 8.96
N THR A 230 6.54 7.41 9.79
CA THR A 230 6.40 6.23 10.65
C THR A 230 5.20 5.37 10.22
N PRO A 231 5.27 4.69 9.06
CA PRO A 231 4.16 3.93 8.53
C PRO A 231 3.89 2.65 9.33
N ALA A 232 2.71 2.04 9.14
CA ALA A 232 2.45 0.68 9.60
C ALA A 232 3.28 -0.33 8.81
N ARG A 233 3.41 -0.08 7.49
CA ARG A 233 4.23 -0.82 6.53
C ARG A 233 4.86 0.15 5.56
N SER A 234 6.09 -0.12 5.12
CA SER A 234 6.64 0.58 3.96
C SER A 234 7.09 -0.40 2.89
N PHE A 235 7.14 0.08 1.66
CA PHE A 235 7.52 -0.75 0.52
C PHE A 235 8.27 0.05 -0.54
N LEU A 236 9.13 -0.65 -1.25
CA LEU A 236 9.75 -0.21 -2.48
C LEU A 236 9.68 -1.37 -3.47
N LEU A 237 9.16 -1.15 -4.66
CA LEU A 237 9.05 -2.19 -5.67
C LEU A 237 9.47 -1.73 -7.06
N HIS A 238 10.02 -2.68 -7.81
CA HIS A 238 10.30 -2.59 -9.24
C HIS A 238 9.89 -3.92 -9.86
N LEU A 239 8.72 -3.97 -10.49
CA LEU A 239 8.16 -5.16 -11.12
C LEU A 239 7.68 -4.82 -12.53
N GLY A 240 8.34 -5.36 -13.54
CA GLY A 240 8.13 -4.98 -14.92
C GLY A 240 8.47 -3.49 -15.14
N ASP A 241 7.53 -2.75 -15.70
CA ASP A 241 7.65 -1.31 -15.92
C ASP A 241 7.13 -0.43 -14.76
N LEU A 242 6.55 -1.06 -13.73
CA LEU A 242 6.05 -0.36 -12.55
C LEU A 242 7.13 -0.25 -11.48
N ARG A 243 7.40 0.97 -11.04
CA ARG A 243 8.15 1.28 -9.84
C ARG A 243 7.27 2.05 -8.87
N ALA A 244 7.35 1.73 -7.59
CA ALA A 244 6.64 2.49 -6.57
C ALA A 244 7.37 2.43 -5.23
N ALA A 245 7.24 3.52 -4.46
CA ALA A 245 7.65 3.58 -3.06
C ALA A 245 6.51 4.15 -2.22
N GLY A 246 6.23 3.55 -1.05
CA GLY A 246 5.09 4.00 -0.26
C GLY A 246 5.22 3.72 1.24
N PHE A 247 4.43 4.50 2.00
CA PHE A 247 4.44 4.56 3.46
C PHE A 247 3.03 4.27 3.98
N SER A 248 2.63 3.01 3.86
CA SER A 248 1.27 2.55 4.16
C SER A 248 0.89 2.79 5.63
N PRO A 249 -0.23 3.45 5.90
CA PRO A 249 -0.72 3.63 7.27
C PRO A 249 -1.50 2.43 7.78
N GLU A 250 -2.00 1.54 6.89
CA GLU A 250 -3.10 0.62 7.17
C GLU A 250 -2.84 -0.78 6.64
N LEU A 251 -3.27 -1.78 7.41
CA LEU A 251 -3.28 -3.18 7.03
C LEU A 251 -4.67 -3.55 6.51
N VAL A 252 -4.76 -3.95 5.22
CA VAL A 252 -6.01 -4.45 4.62
C VAL A 252 -6.37 -5.79 5.22
N ALA A 253 -5.43 -6.73 5.18
CA ALA A 253 -5.61 -8.08 5.69
C ALA A 253 -4.26 -8.69 6.07
N SER A 254 -4.24 -9.51 7.13
CA SER A 254 -3.19 -10.49 7.35
C SER A 254 -3.81 -11.81 7.79
N VAL A 255 -3.13 -12.91 7.48
CA VAL A 255 -3.44 -14.26 7.97
C VAL A 255 -2.16 -14.80 8.58
N ASP A 256 -2.18 -15.18 9.86
CA ASP A 256 -1.02 -15.74 10.53
C ASP A 256 -0.95 -17.27 10.38
N ALA A 257 0.13 -17.88 10.86
CA ALA A 257 0.36 -19.33 10.82
C ALA A 257 -0.74 -20.15 11.55
N HIS A 258 -1.57 -19.52 12.36
CA HIS A 258 -2.69 -20.13 13.08
C HIS A 258 -4.04 -19.91 12.39
N GLY A 259 -4.06 -19.28 11.20
CA GLY A 259 -5.27 -18.95 10.47
C GLY A 259 -6.07 -17.79 11.10
N ILE A 260 -5.43 -16.94 11.91
CA ILE A 260 -6.08 -15.74 12.42
C ILE A 260 -5.97 -14.62 11.38
N VAL A 261 -7.12 -14.20 10.90
CA VAL A 261 -7.24 -13.04 10.03
C VAL A 261 -7.30 -11.77 10.86
N THR A 262 -6.56 -10.75 10.46
CA THR A 262 -6.57 -9.42 11.11
C THR A 262 -6.74 -8.34 10.04
N THR A 263 -7.58 -7.35 10.31
CA THR A 263 -7.68 -6.10 9.54
C THR A 263 -7.64 -4.90 10.48
N GLU A 264 -7.07 -3.79 10.03
CA GLU A 264 -6.85 -2.60 10.86
C GLU A 264 -7.45 -1.34 10.19
N PRO A 265 -8.79 -1.16 10.18
CA PRO A 265 -9.40 0.03 9.63
C PRO A 265 -8.96 1.29 10.37
N LEU A 266 -8.62 2.35 9.60
CA LEU A 266 -8.30 3.67 10.10
C LEU A 266 -9.36 4.67 9.64
N ALA A 267 -9.67 5.68 10.46
CA ALA A 267 -10.45 6.84 10.04
C ALA A 267 -10.06 8.06 10.84
N GLY A 268 -10.48 9.23 10.34
CA GLY A 268 -10.11 10.50 10.95
C GLY A 268 -8.63 10.80 10.87
N THR A 269 -8.29 12.07 10.76
CA THR A 269 -6.89 12.47 10.68
C THR A 269 -6.71 13.81 11.37
N ARG A 270 -5.67 13.92 12.20
CA ARG A 270 -5.18 15.19 12.78
C ARG A 270 -3.66 15.24 12.63
N ALA A 271 -3.12 16.44 12.58
CA ALA A 271 -1.69 16.66 12.56
C ALA A 271 -1.02 16.08 13.82
N PHE A 272 0.23 15.65 13.69
CA PHE A 272 1.09 15.14 14.75
C PHE A 272 2.53 15.63 14.54
N GLY A 273 3.31 15.76 15.61
CA GLY A 273 4.68 16.23 15.58
C GLY A 273 4.81 17.77 15.59
N LEU A 274 3.76 18.47 16.04
CA LEU A 274 3.74 19.93 16.19
C LEU A 274 4.13 20.38 17.61
N GLY A 275 4.49 19.44 18.47
CA GLY A 275 4.83 19.65 19.88
C GLY A 275 3.75 19.10 20.82
N SER A 276 4.17 18.71 22.03
CA SER A 276 3.36 17.97 23.01
C SER A 276 1.96 18.54 23.26
N ASP A 277 1.83 19.86 23.41
CA ASP A 277 0.54 20.50 23.71
C ASP A 277 -0.39 20.49 22.48
N ALA A 278 0.15 20.77 21.28
CA ALA A 278 -0.58 20.76 20.04
C ALA A 278 -1.04 19.34 19.67
N ASP A 279 -0.15 18.36 19.86
CA ASP A 279 -0.42 16.95 19.57
C ASP A 279 -1.49 16.38 20.50
N SER A 280 -1.43 16.74 21.79
CA SER A 280 -2.43 16.36 22.78
C SER A 280 -3.78 17.00 22.52
N ALA A 281 -3.82 18.26 22.11
CA ALA A 281 -5.06 18.94 21.73
C ALA A 281 -5.68 18.30 20.46
N ALA A 282 -4.86 18.02 19.46
CA ALA A 282 -5.28 17.35 18.24
C ALA A 282 -5.82 15.93 18.49
N LYS A 283 -5.18 15.18 19.40
CA LYS A 283 -5.66 13.88 19.87
C LYS A 283 -7.01 13.97 20.53
N SER A 284 -7.17 14.92 21.49
CA SER A 284 -8.43 15.12 22.19
C SER A 284 -9.57 15.55 21.25
N ASP A 285 -9.25 16.40 20.26
CA ASP A 285 -10.22 16.79 19.23
C ASP A 285 -10.65 15.57 18.39
N LEU A 286 -9.72 14.75 17.96
CA LEU A 286 -10.00 13.52 17.20
C LEU A 286 -10.88 12.53 17.98
N GLU A 287 -10.58 12.34 19.28
CA GLU A 287 -11.34 11.44 20.17
C GLU A 287 -12.76 11.95 20.50
N GLN A 288 -13.05 13.23 20.26
CA GLN A 288 -14.34 13.86 20.58
C GLN A 288 -15.13 14.30 19.35
N ASP A 289 -14.56 14.21 18.15
CA ASP A 289 -15.23 14.62 16.90
C ASP A 289 -16.32 13.59 16.52
N PRO A 290 -17.63 13.97 16.61
CA PRO A 290 -18.72 13.03 16.34
C PRO A 290 -18.72 12.51 14.88
N LYS A 291 -18.24 13.31 13.92
CA LYS A 291 -18.14 12.91 12.51
C LYS A 291 -17.12 11.79 12.37
N GLU A 292 -15.90 12.00 12.89
CA GLU A 292 -14.79 11.04 12.80
C GLU A 292 -15.12 9.74 13.54
N ILE A 293 -15.71 9.85 14.75
CA ILE A 293 -16.18 8.69 15.53
C ILE A 293 -17.21 7.88 14.75
N THR A 294 -18.20 8.55 14.13
CA THR A 294 -19.25 7.87 13.36
C THR A 294 -18.68 7.21 12.12
N GLU A 295 -17.80 7.91 11.38
CA GLU A 295 -17.17 7.37 10.19
C GLU A 295 -16.31 6.15 10.52
N HIS A 296 -15.54 6.21 11.61
CA HIS A 296 -14.74 5.10 12.07
C HIS A 296 -15.59 3.89 12.52
N ALA A 297 -16.63 4.14 13.30
CA ALA A 297 -17.55 3.08 13.76
C ALA A 297 -18.21 2.33 12.58
N VAL A 298 -18.60 3.05 11.52
CA VAL A 298 -19.14 2.44 10.30
C VAL A 298 -18.06 1.60 9.59
N SER A 299 -16.82 2.08 9.49
CA SER A 299 -15.72 1.33 8.90
C SER A 299 -15.43 0.04 9.67
N VAL A 300 -15.37 0.11 11.01
CA VAL A 300 -15.16 -1.07 11.88
C VAL A 300 -16.30 -2.08 11.73
N ARG A 301 -17.55 -1.61 11.70
CA ARG A 301 -18.72 -2.46 11.50
C ARG A 301 -18.65 -3.19 10.15
N THR A 302 -18.32 -2.48 9.08
CA THR A 302 -18.17 -3.09 7.74
C THR A 302 -17.09 -4.15 7.77
N SER A 303 -15.90 -3.86 8.32
CA SER A 303 -14.81 -4.83 8.45
C SER A 303 -15.19 -6.03 9.31
N PHE A 304 -16.00 -5.83 10.35
CA PHE A 304 -16.51 -6.92 11.17
C PHE A 304 -17.46 -7.83 10.38
N GLU A 305 -18.43 -7.27 9.66
CA GLU A 305 -19.40 -8.01 8.85
C GLU A 305 -18.69 -8.78 7.71
N GLU A 306 -17.68 -8.18 7.09
CA GLU A 306 -16.85 -8.82 6.06
C GLU A 306 -16.06 -10.02 6.63
N LEU A 307 -15.38 -9.83 7.76
CA LEU A 307 -14.67 -10.92 8.44
C LEU A 307 -15.60 -12.02 8.90
N GLU A 308 -16.79 -11.68 9.43
CA GLU A 308 -17.76 -12.67 9.91
C GLU A 308 -18.22 -13.61 8.77
N SER A 309 -18.25 -13.13 7.54
CA SER A 309 -18.65 -13.92 6.35
C SER A 309 -17.71 -15.08 6.05
N ILE A 310 -16.43 -14.99 6.45
CA ILE A 310 -15.37 -15.97 6.20
C ILE A 310 -14.85 -16.63 7.48
N ALA A 311 -15.34 -16.22 8.63
CA ALA A 311 -14.85 -16.65 9.93
C ALA A 311 -15.49 -17.96 10.39
N SER A 312 -14.78 -18.71 11.21
CA SER A 312 -15.36 -19.76 12.04
C SER A 312 -16.39 -19.15 12.98
N PRO A 313 -17.57 -19.77 13.15
CA PRO A 313 -18.67 -19.20 13.92
C PRO A 313 -18.27 -18.72 15.31
N GLY A 314 -18.60 -17.46 15.63
CA GLY A 314 -18.35 -16.83 16.94
C GLY A 314 -16.88 -16.46 17.20
N SER A 315 -16.01 -16.49 16.20
CA SER A 315 -14.60 -16.14 16.37
C SER A 315 -14.28 -14.66 16.05
N THR A 316 -15.22 -13.93 15.44
CA THR A 316 -15.00 -12.54 15.07
C THR A 316 -15.08 -11.61 16.28
N ALA A 317 -14.06 -10.77 16.47
CA ALA A 317 -13.98 -9.84 17.58
C ALA A 317 -13.27 -8.54 17.20
N VAL A 318 -13.69 -7.44 17.79
CA VAL A 318 -12.93 -6.19 17.81
C VAL A 318 -11.98 -6.25 18.99
N SER A 319 -10.69 -6.44 18.72
CA SER A 319 -9.66 -6.62 19.75
C SER A 319 -9.05 -5.29 20.25
N ASP A 320 -9.18 -4.22 19.45
CA ASP A 320 -8.83 -2.85 19.79
C ASP A 320 -9.84 -1.92 19.11
N PHE A 321 -10.39 -0.94 19.83
CA PHE A 321 -11.46 -0.09 19.34
C PHE A 321 -11.19 1.38 19.61
N MET A 322 -11.16 2.18 18.54
CA MET A 322 -11.00 3.65 18.59
C MET A 322 -9.73 4.12 19.32
N SER A 323 -8.63 3.37 19.28
CA SER A 323 -7.35 3.86 19.77
C SER A 323 -6.76 4.89 18.81
N VAL A 324 -6.05 5.90 19.34
CA VAL A 324 -5.31 6.84 18.50
C VAL A 324 -3.95 6.25 18.17
N ARG A 325 -3.62 6.15 16.86
CA ARG A 325 -2.33 5.69 16.37
C ARG A 325 -1.62 6.80 15.60
N GLU A 326 -0.39 7.04 15.98
CA GLU A 326 0.52 8.00 15.34
C GLU A 326 1.14 7.37 14.08
N ARG A 327 1.19 8.14 12.98
CA ARG A 327 1.71 7.69 11.68
C ARG A 327 2.40 8.85 10.95
N GLY A 328 3.70 9.06 11.28
CA GLY A 328 4.47 10.17 10.73
C GLY A 328 3.98 11.50 11.25
N SER A 329 3.59 12.39 10.36
CA SER A 329 3.10 13.73 10.67
C SER A 329 1.61 13.80 11.02
N VAL A 330 0.95 12.66 11.20
CA VAL A 330 -0.50 12.58 11.50
C VAL A 330 -0.82 11.49 12.52
N GLN A 331 -1.98 11.63 13.13
CA GLN A 331 -2.57 10.64 14.03
C GLN A 331 -3.99 10.31 13.57
N HIS A 332 -4.42 9.05 13.79
CA HIS A 332 -5.68 8.51 13.31
C HIS A 332 -6.42 7.76 14.40
N LEU A 333 -7.77 7.73 14.34
CA LEU A 333 -8.54 6.68 15.01
C LEU A 333 -8.27 5.34 14.32
N ALA A 334 -8.00 4.32 15.10
CA ALA A 334 -7.67 2.99 14.64
C ALA A 334 -8.43 1.93 15.43
N SER A 335 -8.79 0.86 14.76
CA SER A 335 -9.33 -0.34 15.39
C SER A 335 -8.67 -1.59 14.82
N THR A 336 -8.78 -2.71 15.53
CA THR A 336 -8.30 -4.00 15.07
C THR A 336 -9.44 -5.00 15.15
N VAL A 337 -9.81 -5.59 14.03
CA VAL A 337 -10.81 -6.66 13.95
C VAL A 337 -10.10 -7.97 13.60
N ARG A 338 -10.44 -9.04 14.32
CA ARG A 338 -9.83 -10.36 14.16
C ARG A 338 -10.87 -11.45 14.09
N ALA A 339 -10.54 -12.50 13.34
CA ALA A 339 -11.36 -13.71 13.28
C ALA A 339 -10.47 -14.93 12.97
N ARG A 340 -10.93 -16.11 13.30
CA ARG A 340 -10.33 -17.37 12.81
C ARG A 340 -10.93 -17.68 11.44
N LEU A 341 -10.11 -17.82 10.42
CA LEU A 341 -10.53 -18.24 9.08
C LEU A 341 -11.15 -19.63 9.14
N ARG A 342 -12.20 -19.88 8.36
CA ARG A 342 -12.71 -21.25 8.19
C ARG A 342 -11.67 -22.13 7.51
N GLU A 343 -11.62 -23.40 7.87
CA GLU A 343 -10.62 -24.36 7.39
C GLU A 343 -10.73 -24.66 5.87
N ASP A 344 -11.90 -24.43 5.29
CA ASP A 344 -12.18 -24.63 3.87
C ASP A 344 -11.76 -23.43 3.00
N LEU A 345 -11.29 -22.32 3.61
CA LEU A 345 -10.92 -21.09 2.94
C LEU A 345 -9.40 -20.85 2.98
N SER A 346 -8.91 -20.15 1.97
CA SER A 346 -7.52 -19.74 1.81
C SER A 346 -7.30 -18.29 2.28
N CYS A 347 -6.04 -17.89 2.39
CA CYS A 347 -5.69 -16.49 2.66
C CYS A 347 -6.17 -15.54 1.54
N TRP A 348 -6.32 -16.03 0.31
CA TRP A 348 -6.86 -15.25 -0.79
C TRP A 348 -8.37 -15.02 -0.67
N ASP A 349 -9.12 -15.96 -0.09
CA ASP A 349 -10.53 -15.75 0.27
C ASP A 349 -10.67 -14.69 1.35
N ALA A 350 -9.78 -14.69 2.36
CA ALA A 350 -9.72 -13.66 3.38
C ALA A 350 -9.40 -12.28 2.77
N PHE A 351 -8.43 -12.21 1.87
CA PHE A 351 -8.11 -10.98 1.15
C PHE A 351 -9.29 -10.51 0.31
N GLY A 352 -9.93 -11.40 -0.46
CA GLY A 352 -11.09 -11.07 -1.29
C GLY A 352 -12.27 -10.52 -0.50
N ALA A 353 -12.53 -11.04 0.69
CA ALA A 353 -13.60 -10.53 1.55
C ALA A 353 -13.35 -9.09 2.06
N LEU A 354 -12.09 -8.75 2.35
CA LEU A 354 -11.70 -7.45 2.92
C LEU A 354 -11.33 -6.40 1.86
N PHE A 355 -10.97 -6.82 0.65
CA PHE A 355 -10.49 -5.92 -0.42
C PHE A 355 -11.63 -5.40 -1.32
N PRO A 356 -11.58 -4.12 -1.70
CA PRO A 356 -10.66 -3.10 -1.21
C PRO A 356 -11.06 -2.63 0.19
N ALA A 357 -10.11 -2.06 0.95
CA ALA A 357 -10.44 -1.46 2.24
C ALA A 357 -11.55 -0.41 2.08
N VAL A 358 -12.52 -0.40 2.99
CA VAL A 358 -13.63 0.57 2.96
C VAL A 358 -13.14 2.01 3.08
N THR A 359 -12.02 2.20 3.76
CA THR A 359 -11.29 3.46 3.92
C THR A 359 -10.67 3.98 2.63
N ALA A 360 -10.56 3.14 1.60
CA ALA A 360 -10.00 3.46 0.28
C ALA A 360 -11.01 3.32 -0.88
N SER A 361 -12.24 2.89 -0.59
CA SER A 361 -13.32 2.70 -1.59
C SER A 361 -14.57 3.47 -1.26
N GLY A 362 -15.39 3.00 -0.32
CA GLY A 362 -16.64 3.62 0.12
C GLY A 362 -17.71 2.60 0.49
N ILE A 363 -18.94 3.07 0.64
CA ILE A 363 -20.06 2.29 1.20
C ILE A 363 -21.35 2.60 0.43
N PRO A 364 -22.12 1.57 -0.02
CA PRO A 364 -21.67 0.18 -0.17
C PRO A 364 -20.52 0.05 -1.15
N LYS A 365 -19.68 -1.02 -1.05
CA LYS A 365 -18.45 -1.14 -1.84
C LYS A 365 -18.71 -1.14 -3.36
N LYS A 366 -19.68 -1.91 -3.84
CA LYS A 366 -19.96 -2.05 -5.27
C LYS A 366 -20.30 -0.70 -5.91
N GLU A 367 -21.27 0.02 -5.34
CA GLU A 367 -21.72 1.32 -5.83
C GLU A 367 -20.63 2.39 -5.72
N ALA A 368 -19.83 2.34 -4.65
CA ALA A 368 -18.69 3.23 -4.49
C ALA A 368 -17.58 2.96 -5.51
N ILE A 369 -17.27 1.69 -5.82
CA ILE A 369 -16.28 1.32 -6.83
C ILE A 369 -16.74 1.74 -8.23
N ASP A 370 -18.04 1.61 -8.55
CA ASP A 370 -18.62 2.12 -9.78
C ASP A 370 -18.48 3.65 -9.87
N ALA A 371 -18.84 4.37 -8.80
CA ALA A 371 -18.69 5.82 -8.74
C ALA A 371 -17.23 6.26 -8.91
N ILE A 372 -16.27 5.56 -8.28
CA ILE A 372 -14.84 5.80 -8.47
C ILE A 372 -14.44 5.67 -9.95
N GLY A 373 -14.91 4.63 -10.61
CA GLY A 373 -14.61 4.40 -12.04
C GLY A 373 -15.13 5.49 -12.98
N ARG A 374 -16.18 6.22 -12.57
CA ARG A 374 -16.80 7.32 -13.34
C ARG A 374 -16.26 8.70 -12.95
N LEU A 375 -15.87 8.88 -11.68
CA LEU A 375 -15.58 10.18 -11.11
C LEU A 375 -14.09 10.44 -10.91
N ASP A 376 -13.22 9.43 -10.81
CA ASP A 376 -11.78 9.67 -10.77
C ASP A 376 -11.25 10.13 -12.14
N ASP A 377 -10.21 10.94 -12.15
CA ASP A 377 -9.59 11.54 -13.33
C ASP A 377 -8.93 10.49 -14.25
N SER A 378 -8.50 9.38 -13.68
CA SER A 378 -7.76 8.32 -14.36
C SER A 378 -7.85 7.00 -13.59
N PRO A 379 -7.56 5.86 -14.22
CA PRO A 379 -7.46 4.57 -13.52
C PRO A 379 -6.50 4.64 -12.32
N ARG A 380 -6.87 3.99 -11.24
CA ARG A 380 -6.08 4.03 -9.99
C ARG A 380 -4.78 3.25 -10.06
N GLY A 381 -4.72 2.23 -10.92
CA GLY A 381 -3.57 1.34 -10.95
C GLY A 381 -3.30 0.72 -9.59
N LEU A 382 -2.10 0.98 -9.04
CA LEU A 382 -1.70 0.49 -7.73
C LEU A 382 -2.29 1.33 -6.55
N TYR A 383 -2.67 2.60 -6.75
CA TYR A 383 -3.27 3.42 -5.70
C TYR A 383 -4.55 2.78 -5.16
N SER A 384 -4.72 2.74 -3.85
CA SER A 384 -5.82 2.03 -3.14
C SER A 384 -5.85 0.50 -3.38
N GLY A 385 -4.82 -0.03 -4.03
CA GLY A 385 -4.53 -1.45 -4.09
C GLY A 385 -3.78 -1.94 -2.85
N ALA A 386 -3.04 -3.03 -2.96
CA ALA A 386 -2.25 -3.58 -1.86
C ALA A 386 -0.87 -4.04 -2.34
N VAL A 387 0.17 -3.83 -1.53
CA VAL A 387 1.41 -4.59 -1.62
C VAL A 387 1.28 -5.81 -0.73
N VAL A 388 1.59 -6.97 -1.28
CA VAL A 388 1.30 -8.25 -0.64
C VAL A 388 2.54 -9.10 -0.43
N LYS A 389 2.49 -9.87 0.64
CA LYS A 389 3.40 -10.97 0.96
C LYS A 389 2.56 -12.20 1.23
N ALA A 390 2.85 -13.32 0.57
CA ALA A 390 2.16 -14.60 0.73
C ALA A 390 3.18 -15.73 0.85
N SER A 391 2.84 -16.82 1.53
CA SER A 391 3.69 -17.99 1.68
C SER A 391 2.95 -19.29 1.35
N SER A 392 3.70 -20.34 1.05
CA SER A 392 3.16 -21.68 0.85
C SER A 392 2.52 -22.28 2.12
N THR A 393 2.80 -21.70 3.29
CA THR A 393 2.21 -22.11 4.59
C THR A 393 0.86 -21.48 4.86
N GLY A 394 0.38 -20.57 3.97
CA GLY A 394 -0.88 -19.85 4.12
C GLY A 394 -0.77 -18.53 4.87
N GLU A 395 0.42 -18.16 5.36
CA GLU A 395 0.65 -16.83 5.92
C GLU A 395 0.57 -15.77 4.81
N PHE A 396 -0.10 -14.67 5.12
CA PHE A 396 -0.41 -13.62 4.16
C PHE A 396 -0.42 -12.25 4.83
N GLU A 397 0.00 -11.24 4.09
CA GLU A 397 -0.14 -9.86 4.52
C GLU A 397 -0.36 -8.94 3.32
N ALA A 398 -1.27 -7.98 3.45
CA ALA A 398 -1.63 -7.00 2.43
C ALA A 398 -1.64 -5.60 3.06
N ALA A 399 -0.66 -4.78 2.72
CA ALA A 399 -0.57 -3.37 3.11
C ALA A 399 -1.30 -2.50 2.09
N LEU A 400 -2.19 -1.63 2.56
CA LEU A 400 -2.93 -0.69 1.70
C LEU A 400 -1.97 0.29 1.02
N VAL A 401 -2.09 0.46 -0.28
CA VAL A 401 -1.24 1.40 -1.03
C VAL A 401 -1.81 2.81 -0.98
N LEU A 402 -1.30 3.57 -0.04
CA LEU A 402 -1.52 5.01 0.15
C LEU A 402 -0.19 5.68 0.46
N ARG A 403 -0.15 7.03 0.36
CA ARG A 403 1.06 7.82 0.64
C ARG A 403 2.26 7.27 -0.14
N ALA A 404 2.09 7.15 -1.44
CA ALA A 404 3.06 6.52 -2.31
C ALA A 404 3.34 7.39 -3.55
N VAL A 405 4.51 7.17 -4.12
CA VAL A 405 4.94 7.67 -5.41
C VAL A 405 5.01 6.51 -6.39
N TYR A 406 4.65 6.78 -7.62
CA TYR A 406 4.56 5.80 -8.71
C TYR A 406 5.36 6.28 -9.90
N GLU A 407 5.95 5.34 -10.63
CA GLU A 407 6.56 5.56 -11.94
C GLU A 407 6.21 4.39 -12.84
N GLN A 408 5.68 4.66 -14.01
CA GLN A 408 5.37 3.67 -15.04
C GLN A 408 5.51 4.29 -16.43
N GLN A 409 6.09 3.55 -17.37
CA GLN A 409 6.28 3.99 -18.76
C GLN A 409 6.92 5.39 -18.89
N GLY A 410 7.92 5.69 -18.02
CA GLY A 410 8.62 6.98 -18.01
C GLY A 410 7.80 8.17 -17.47
N SER A 411 6.65 7.92 -16.88
CA SER A 411 5.85 8.93 -16.20
C SER A 411 5.81 8.67 -14.69
N ALA A 412 6.04 9.71 -13.88
CA ALA A 412 5.96 9.61 -12.42
C ALA A 412 4.86 10.53 -11.87
N TRP A 413 4.18 10.05 -10.81
CA TRP A 413 3.09 10.80 -10.19
C TRP A 413 2.90 10.45 -8.69
N LEU A 414 2.24 11.36 -7.98
CA LEU A 414 1.64 11.14 -6.67
C LEU A 414 0.12 11.01 -6.83
N ARG A 415 -0.55 10.34 -5.88
CA ARG A 415 -2.02 10.28 -5.82
C ARG A 415 -2.51 10.28 -4.38
N ALA A 416 -3.56 11.06 -4.13
CA ALA A 416 -4.26 11.07 -2.84
C ALA A 416 -5.75 11.28 -3.04
N GLY A 417 -6.56 10.86 -2.06
CA GLY A 417 -8.01 11.01 -2.09
C GLY A 417 -8.58 11.34 -0.72
N ALA A 418 -9.81 11.83 -0.72
CA ALA A 418 -10.59 12.12 0.46
C ALA A 418 -11.93 11.36 0.48
N GLY A 419 -12.47 11.16 1.68
CA GLY A 419 -13.75 10.50 1.90
C GLY A 419 -14.93 11.45 1.74
N ILE A 420 -15.70 11.29 0.66
CA ILE A 420 -16.83 12.13 0.35
C ILE A 420 -18.10 11.55 0.95
N VAL A 421 -18.81 12.37 1.69
CA VAL A 421 -20.13 12.11 2.29
C VAL A 421 -21.10 13.26 1.97
N GLY A 422 -22.38 13.13 2.30
CA GLY A 422 -23.40 14.13 1.93
C GLY A 422 -23.19 15.56 2.49
N GLN A 423 -22.34 15.73 3.50
CA GLN A 423 -21.96 17.01 4.12
C GLN A 423 -20.59 17.54 3.66
N SER A 424 -19.87 16.78 2.83
CA SER A 424 -18.55 17.18 2.32
C SER A 424 -18.59 18.50 1.56
N LYS A 425 -17.51 19.27 1.71
CA LYS A 425 -17.29 20.56 1.04
C LYS A 425 -16.11 20.43 0.10
N PRO A 426 -16.26 20.77 -1.19
CA PRO A 426 -15.21 20.58 -2.20
C PRO A 426 -13.85 21.15 -1.81
N GLU A 427 -13.82 22.36 -1.26
CA GLU A 427 -12.58 23.01 -0.83
C GLU A 427 -11.88 22.25 0.28
N ARG A 428 -12.66 21.80 1.30
CA ARG A 428 -12.08 21.05 2.44
C ARG A 428 -11.53 19.70 2.01
N GLU A 429 -12.26 18.98 1.14
CA GLU A 429 -11.82 17.67 0.64
C GLU A 429 -10.60 17.82 -0.28
N PHE A 430 -10.49 18.92 -1.05
CA PHE A 430 -9.30 19.25 -1.80
C PHE A 430 -8.10 19.51 -0.87
N ASP A 431 -8.28 20.34 0.17
CA ASP A 431 -7.25 20.62 1.16
C ASP A 431 -6.76 19.33 1.83
N GLU A 432 -7.67 18.41 2.16
CA GLU A 432 -7.34 17.09 2.71
C GLU A 432 -6.45 16.27 1.77
N THR A 433 -6.70 16.33 0.44
CA THR A 433 -5.79 15.67 -0.52
C THR A 433 -4.42 16.31 -0.52
N CYS A 434 -4.31 17.64 -0.39
CA CYS A 434 -3.03 18.35 -0.29
C CYS A 434 -2.27 17.93 0.98
N GLU A 435 -2.95 17.86 2.13
CA GLU A 435 -2.40 17.40 3.41
C GLU A 435 -1.85 15.97 3.29
N LYS A 436 -2.58 15.07 2.62
CA LYS A 436 -2.14 13.68 2.37
C LYS A 436 -0.97 13.59 1.41
N LEU A 437 -0.95 14.37 0.34
CA LEU A 437 0.17 14.46 -0.60
C LEU A 437 1.44 14.99 0.07
N ALA A 438 1.31 15.90 1.04
CA ALA A 438 2.42 16.47 1.79
C ALA A 438 3.21 15.43 2.61
N SER A 439 2.68 14.24 2.82
CA SER A 439 3.43 13.13 3.44
C SER A 439 4.52 12.54 2.52
N VAL A 440 4.48 12.81 1.20
CA VAL A 440 5.43 12.28 0.20
C VAL A 440 6.06 13.40 -0.64
N ALA A 441 5.28 14.37 -1.05
CA ALA A 441 5.70 15.43 -1.99
C ALA A 441 6.99 16.19 -1.61
N PRO A 442 7.31 16.42 -0.32
CA PRO A 442 8.55 17.09 0.07
C PRO A 442 9.81 16.23 -0.06
N TYR A 443 9.67 14.92 -0.21
CA TYR A 443 10.76 13.94 -0.10
C TYR A 443 11.13 13.29 -1.43
N LEU A 444 10.68 13.85 -2.55
CA LEU A 444 11.03 13.35 -3.88
C LEU A 444 12.51 13.61 -4.17
N VAL A 445 13.20 12.64 -4.72
CA VAL A 445 14.60 12.74 -5.10
C VAL A 445 14.70 12.67 -6.62
N ARG A 446 15.35 13.69 -7.20
CA ARG A 446 15.59 13.73 -8.64
C ARG A 446 16.76 12.83 -9.00
N LYS A 447 16.61 12.05 -10.05
CA LYS A 447 17.73 11.27 -10.61
C LYS A 447 18.85 12.19 -11.04
N LYS A 448 20.07 11.90 -10.61
CA LYS A 448 21.24 12.66 -11.05
C LYS A 448 21.39 12.50 -12.57
N GLU A 449 21.55 13.62 -13.27
CA GLU A 449 21.99 13.57 -14.66
C GLU A 449 23.38 12.93 -14.65
N ASN A 450 23.55 11.80 -15.32
CA ASN A 450 24.89 11.29 -15.56
C ASN A 450 25.58 12.31 -16.46
N ASP A 451 26.63 12.92 -15.94
CA ASP A 451 27.55 13.71 -16.79
C ASP A 451 28.03 12.74 -17.89
N ALA A 452 27.60 12.99 -19.11
CA ALA A 452 27.88 12.21 -20.31
C ALA A 452 29.34 12.36 -20.76
#